data_51caaad9d8289f2e179d8f2f0ff2baec
#
_entry.id   51caaad9d8289f2e179d8f2f0ff2baec
#
_cell.length_a   1.000
_cell.length_b   1.000
_cell.length_c   1.000
_cell.angle_alpha   90.00
_cell.angle_beta   90.00
_cell.angle_gamma   90.00
#
_symmetry.space_group_name_H-M   'P 1'
#
loop_
_entity.id
_entity.type
_entity.pdbx_description
1 polymer ?
#
loop_
_entity_poly.entity_id
_entity_poly.type
_entity_poly.pdbx_seq_one_letter_code
_entity_poly.pdbx_strand_id
1 'polypeptide(L)'
;MLKSQQELNFSQYTDLYDKLIPQNHLFRKINELIDFSFIRDELKDKYCPNNGRTAEDPEYLFKFLFLKCLHPMSDVDLVERALYDLSYKYFLGLNPEDEVINASTLSKFRKLRLKDTELLDLLIEKTVQIAMDKGIIESKSIIIDATHTKSRYNSHPIRKVLQEHAKRLRKEVYSVDEKTKNMMPAKNEEDSIEKEVEYCERLLKTIEEMPVVPNLPRIIEKMNLLKETMEDTKEEMYKSTDEDAKTGYKSADTAFFGYKTHIAMTPERIITAATITSGEKPDGKELPELVEKSRKAGMTVENVIADRAYSGKDNLKLANQEDESGKKNFKLISRLNPSITEGFRKDNNGFVYNKDADMMQCPVGELAVRKAVTGSKKIGTNQSQTYYFDIEKCKQCPQREGCYKEGAKSKTFSVTLKCDEHKQQQEFQETEEFKQLSKERYKIEAKNSELKNVLGYDVSMGNCLYATKIQGACTIFAANIKRIITILDEK
;
A
#
# COMPACT_ATOMS: atom_id res chain seq x y z
N MET A 1 20.38 -28.13 12.22
CA MET A 1 21.62 -28.41 11.45
C MET A 1 21.25 -28.61 10.01
N LEU A 2 21.86 -27.89 9.06
CA LEU A 2 21.68 -28.15 7.63
C LEU A 2 22.50 -29.36 7.21
N LYS A 3 21.98 -30.19 6.27
CA LYS A 3 22.80 -31.24 5.67
C LYS A 3 23.91 -30.57 4.84
N SER A 4 25.13 -31.08 4.97
CA SER A 4 26.31 -30.55 4.26
C SER A 4 26.35 -30.97 2.80
N GLN A 5 25.61 -31.96 2.40
CA GLN A 5 25.56 -32.50 1.04
C GLN A 5 24.12 -32.85 0.65
N GLN A 6 23.71 -32.51 -0.55
CA GLN A 6 22.46 -33.02 -1.14
C GLN A 6 22.68 -34.50 -1.50
N GLU A 7 21.82 -35.35 -0.99
CA GLU A 7 21.78 -36.76 -1.39
C GLU A 7 21.09 -36.85 -2.75
N LEU A 8 21.79 -37.39 -3.76
CA LEU A 8 21.19 -37.77 -5.02
C LEU A 8 20.26 -38.97 -4.78
N ASN A 9 18.98 -38.71 -4.72
CA ASN A 9 17.96 -39.74 -4.60
C ASN A 9 17.56 -40.19 -6.00
N PHE A 10 17.99 -41.39 -6.42
CA PHE A 10 17.59 -41.95 -7.69
C PHE A 10 16.27 -42.69 -7.55
N SER A 11 15.28 -42.29 -8.33
CA SER A 11 13.98 -42.96 -8.42
C SER A 11 13.79 -43.59 -9.82
N GLN A 12 13.22 -44.77 -9.83
CA GLN A 12 12.80 -45.41 -11.08
C GLN A 12 11.64 -44.68 -11.78
N TYR A 13 10.99 -43.74 -11.12
CA TYR A 13 9.85 -43.00 -11.63
C TYR A 13 10.22 -41.57 -12.14
N THR A 14 11.49 -41.19 -12.09
CA THR A 14 11.95 -39.85 -12.54
C THR A 14 11.60 -39.58 -14.01
N ASP A 15 11.60 -40.62 -14.86
CA ASP A 15 11.20 -40.53 -16.26
C ASP A 15 9.78 -40.03 -16.47
N LEU A 16 8.89 -40.10 -15.46
CA LEU A 16 7.53 -39.59 -15.55
C LEU A 16 7.52 -38.10 -15.76
N TYR A 17 8.46 -37.36 -15.18
CA TYR A 17 8.55 -35.92 -15.37
C TYR A 17 8.78 -35.55 -16.85
N ASP A 18 9.64 -36.26 -17.53
CA ASP A 18 9.92 -35.99 -18.96
C ASP A 18 8.76 -36.42 -19.86
N LYS A 19 8.03 -37.45 -19.46
CA LYS A 19 6.88 -37.96 -20.23
C LYS A 19 5.61 -37.12 -20.02
N LEU A 20 5.39 -36.58 -18.82
CA LEU A 20 4.11 -35.98 -18.41
C LEU A 20 4.14 -34.46 -18.32
N ILE A 21 5.29 -33.86 -18.00
CA ILE A 21 5.42 -32.40 -17.90
C ILE A 21 5.97 -31.87 -19.23
N PRO A 22 5.21 -31.05 -19.97
CA PRO A 22 5.66 -30.48 -21.24
C PRO A 22 6.97 -29.71 -21.10
N GLN A 23 7.83 -29.73 -22.14
CA GLN A 23 9.11 -29.02 -22.11
C GLN A 23 8.97 -27.50 -21.97
N ASN A 24 7.89 -26.93 -22.49
CA ASN A 24 7.57 -25.51 -22.35
C ASN A 24 6.82 -25.15 -21.07
N HIS A 25 6.68 -26.07 -20.10
CA HIS A 25 6.00 -25.84 -18.85
C HIS A 25 6.71 -24.76 -18.03
N LEU A 26 5.94 -23.88 -17.38
CA LEU A 26 6.45 -22.73 -16.59
C LEU A 26 7.52 -23.15 -15.58
N PHE A 27 7.33 -24.25 -14.86
CA PHE A 27 8.27 -24.70 -13.83
C PHE A 27 9.59 -25.22 -14.39
N ARG A 28 9.62 -25.75 -15.63
CA ARG A 28 10.87 -26.06 -16.32
C ARG A 28 11.65 -24.78 -16.62
N LYS A 29 10.97 -23.80 -17.23
CA LYS A 29 11.57 -22.50 -17.53
C LYS A 29 12.09 -21.76 -16.29
N ILE A 30 11.38 -21.87 -15.17
CA ILE A 30 11.83 -21.26 -13.91
C ILE A 30 13.09 -21.96 -13.40
N ASN A 31 13.13 -23.30 -13.35
CA ASN A 31 14.30 -24.04 -12.89
C ASN A 31 15.54 -23.85 -13.81
N GLU A 32 15.33 -23.63 -15.11
CA GLU A 32 16.41 -23.28 -16.06
C GLU A 32 16.89 -21.83 -15.88
N LEU A 33 15.99 -20.92 -15.51
CA LEU A 33 16.29 -19.51 -15.36
C LEU A 33 16.99 -19.18 -14.04
N ILE A 34 16.64 -19.88 -12.95
CA ILE A 34 17.06 -19.55 -11.58
C ILE A 34 17.60 -20.76 -10.87
N ASP A 35 18.81 -20.61 -10.35
CA ASP A 35 19.34 -21.44 -9.27
C ASP A 35 18.92 -20.81 -7.93
N PHE A 36 18.15 -21.55 -7.12
CA PHE A 36 17.65 -21.10 -5.83
C PHE A 36 18.65 -21.31 -4.68
N SER A 37 19.85 -21.83 -4.93
CA SER A 37 20.88 -22.10 -3.93
C SER A 37 21.26 -20.86 -3.10
N PHE A 38 21.13 -19.65 -3.68
CA PHE A 38 21.39 -18.38 -2.97
C PHE A 38 20.55 -18.22 -1.70
N ILE A 39 19.36 -18.82 -1.63
CA ILE A 39 18.52 -18.82 -0.41
C ILE A 39 19.18 -19.59 0.72
N ARG A 40 19.85 -20.70 0.39
CA ARG A 40 20.60 -21.48 1.36
C ARG A 40 21.79 -20.71 1.90
N ASP A 41 22.51 -20.01 1.01
CA ASP A 41 23.67 -19.20 1.40
C ASP A 41 23.26 -18.05 2.31
N GLU A 42 22.16 -17.37 2.02
CA GLU A 42 21.63 -16.27 2.83
C GLU A 42 21.16 -16.75 4.22
N LEU A 43 20.56 -17.93 4.31
CA LEU A 43 19.95 -18.41 5.54
C LEU A 43 20.82 -19.35 6.37
N LYS A 44 22.00 -19.76 5.90
CA LYS A 44 22.86 -20.74 6.61
C LYS A 44 23.16 -20.35 8.05
N ASP A 45 23.39 -19.06 8.31
CA ASP A 45 23.75 -18.56 9.65
C ASP A 45 22.54 -18.52 10.61
N LYS A 46 21.32 -18.71 10.09
CA LYS A 46 20.11 -18.87 10.91
C LYS A 46 19.92 -20.30 11.42
N TYR A 47 20.82 -21.22 11.05
CA TYR A 47 20.78 -22.64 11.47
C TYR A 47 21.99 -22.97 12.35
N CYS A 48 21.76 -23.76 13.40
CA CYS A 48 22.84 -24.23 14.24
C CYS A 48 23.73 -25.19 13.44
N PRO A 49 25.07 -25.00 13.42
CA PRO A 49 25.95 -25.83 12.61
C PRO A 49 26.07 -27.27 13.13
N ASN A 50 26.10 -27.47 14.45
CA ASN A 50 26.56 -28.76 15.07
C ASN A 50 25.55 -29.36 16.05
N ASN A 51 24.36 -28.83 16.24
CA ASN A 51 23.42 -29.32 17.23
C ASN A 51 21.97 -29.33 16.72
N GLY A 52 21.21 -30.36 17.13
CA GLY A 52 19.80 -30.51 16.84
C GLY A 52 19.49 -31.47 15.69
N ARG A 53 18.18 -31.72 15.48
CA ARG A 53 17.66 -32.51 14.35
C ARG A 53 18.01 -31.86 13.02
N THR A 54 18.28 -32.66 12.00
CA THR A 54 18.43 -32.19 10.62
C THR A 54 17.20 -31.38 10.19
N ALA A 55 17.44 -30.19 9.71
CA ALA A 55 16.39 -29.31 9.23
C ALA A 55 16.12 -29.56 7.74
N GLU A 56 14.89 -29.28 7.32
CA GLU A 56 14.56 -29.19 5.90
C GLU A 56 15.40 -28.12 5.20
N ASP A 57 15.74 -28.35 3.95
CA ASP A 57 16.56 -27.41 3.16
C ASP A 57 15.83 -26.07 2.99
N PRO A 58 16.48 -24.93 3.28
CA PRO A 58 15.89 -23.61 3.07
C PRO A 58 15.46 -23.34 1.63
N GLU A 59 16.18 -23.84 0.64
CA GLU A 59 15.83 -23.74 -0.77
C GLU A 59 14.48 -24.42 -1.05
N TYR A 60 14.35 -25.66 -0.57
CA TYR A 60 13.13 -26.45 -0.69
C TYR A 60 11.92 -25.74 -0.03
N LEU A 61 12.11 -25.22 1.19
CA LEU A 61 11.06 -24.49 1.90
C LEU A 61 10.69 -23.17 1.20
N PHE A 62 11.68 -22.48 0.64
CA PHE A 62 11.45 -21.24 -0.09
C PHE A 62 10.67 -21.50 -1.40
N LYS A 63 10.97 -22.58 -2.13
CA LYS A 63 10.21 -22.99 -3.32
C LYS A 63 8.72 -23.18 -3.01
N PHE A 64 8.34 -23.67 -1.83
CA PHE A 64 6.93 -23.69 -1.41
C PHE A 64 6.34 -22.29 -1.25
N LEU A 65 7.06 -21.34 -0.63
CA LEU A 65 6.58 -19.97 -0.52
C LEU A 65 6.44 -19.30 -1.88
N PHE A 66 7.32 -19.60 -2.80
CA PHE A 66 7.24 -19.12 -4.17
C PHE A 66 6.01 -19.69 -4.90
N LEU A 67 5.76 -21.00 -4.80
CA LEU A 67 4.55 -21.64 -5.34
C LEU A 67 3.28 -21.02 -4.77
N LYS A 68 3.27 -20.72 -3.45
CA LYS A 68 2.14 -20.06 -2.78
C LYS A 68 1.81 -18.69 -3.37
N CYS A 69 2.82 -17.94 -3.81
CA CYS A 69 2.63 -16.64 -4.43
C CYS A 69 2.25 -16.75 -5.92
N LEU A 70 2.72 -17.77 -6.62
CA LEU A 70 2.30 -18.05 -7.99
C LEU A 70 0.84 -18.50 -8.06
N HIS A 71 0.40 -19.28 -7.08
CA HIS A 71 -0.94 -19.85 -6.97
C HIS A 71 -1.48 -19.58 -5.55
N PRO A 72 -2.15 -18.44 -5.32
CA PRO A 72 -2.61 -18.04 -4.00
C PRO A 72 -3.51 -19.10 -3.36
N MET A 73 -3.03 -19.70 -2.27
CA MET A 73 -3.75 -20.74 -1.51
C MET A 73 -3.26 -20.81 -0.07
N SER A 74 -3.94 -21.57 0.79
CA SER A 74 -3.49 -21.80 2.17
C SER A 74 -2.22 -22.69 2.20
N ASP A 75 -1.50 -22.69 3.33
CA ASP A 75 -0.34 -23.60 3.49
C ASP A 75 -0.77 -25.07 3.45
N VAL A 76 -1.97 -25.38 3.94
CA VAL A 76 -2.53 -26.75 3.95
C VAL A 76 -2.82 -27.21 2.52
N ASP A 77 -3.57 -26.39 1.76
CA ASP A 77 -3.92 -26.69 0.36
C ASP A 77 -2.68 -26.80 -0.52
N LEU A 78 -1.67 -25.95 -0.26
CA LEU A 78 -0.40 -25.97 -1.00
C LEU A 78 0.35 -27.30 -0.80
N VAL A 79 0.45 -27.74 0.43
CA VAL A 79 1.14 -29.01 0.78
C VAL A 79 0.34 -30.19 0.23
N GLU A 80 -0.96 -30.20 0.37
CA GLU A 80 -1.82 -31.24 -0.19
C GLU A 80 -1.71 -31.30 -1.71
N ARG A 81 -1.74 -30.13 -2.38
CA ARG A 81 -1.54 -30.09 -3.83
C ARG A 81 -0.17 -30.59 -4.24
N ALA A 82 0.88 -30.20 -3.53
CA ALA A 82 2.25 -30.66 -3.82
C ALA A 82 2.42 -32.19 -3.66
N LEU A 83 1.58 -32.83 -2.86
CA LEU A 83 1.60 -34.28 -2.68
C LEU A 83 1.17 -35.02 -3.97
N TYR A 84 0.22 -34.48 -4.73
CA TYR A 84 -0.39 -35.16 -5.88
C TYR A 84 -0.05 -34.53 -7.23
N ASP A 85 0.42 -33.28 -7.27
CA ASP A 85 0.76 -32.56 -8.50
C ASP A 85 2.21 -32.82 -8.89
N LEU A 86 2.42 -33.61 -9.96
CA LEU A 86 3.76 -33.95 -10.47
C LEU A 86 4.57 -32.71 -10.87
N SER A 87 3.93 -31.66 -11.39
CA SER A 87 4.63 -30.45 -11.76
C SER A 87 5.16 -29.69 -10.54
N TYR A 88 4.46 -29.74 -9.41
CA TYR A 88 4.92 -29.20 -8.13
C TYR A 88 6.09 -30.00 -7.59
N LYS A 89 5.98 -31.36 -7.59
CA LYS A 89 7.08 -32.23 -7.14
C LYS A 89 8.35 -32.00 -7.97
N TYR A 90 8.20 -31.91 -9.30
CA TYR A 90 9.31 -31.57 -10.20
C TYR A 90 9.97 -30.24 -9.82
N PHE A 91 9.18 -29.18 -9.61
CA PHE A 91 9.71 -27.85 -9.25
C PHE A 91 10.40 -27.87 -7.89
N LEU A 92 9.87 -28.61 -6.95
CA LEU A 92 10.42 -28.77 -5.60
C LEU A 92 11.69 -29.63 -5.58
N GLY A 93 12.02 -30.33 -6.64
CA GLY A 93 13.16 -31.26 -6.72
C GLY A 93 12.94 -32.58 -5.97
N LEU A 94 11.66 -32.99 -5.86
CA LEU A 94 11.26 -34.26 -5.26
C LEU A 94 11.14 -35.34 -6.34
N ASN A 95 11.20 -36.60 -5.93
CA ASN A 95 10.78 -37.72 -6.79
C ASN A 95 9.25 -37.85 -6.78
N PRO A 96 8.65 -38.50 -7.79
CA PRO A 96 7.18 -38.69 -7.85
C PRO A 96 6.57 -39.36 -6.61
N GLU A 97 7.29 -40.28 -5.99
CA GLU A 97 6.88 -41.03 -4.79
C GLU A 97 7.19 -40.34 -3.46
N ASP A 98 8.03 -39.31 -3.46
CA ASP A 98 8.47 -38.66 -2.22
C ASP A 98 7.31 -38.02 -1.45
N GLU A 99 7.36 -38.11 -0.15
CA GLU A 99 6.47 -37.35 0.73
C GLU A 99 6.83 -35.86 0.74
N VAL A 100 5.87 -35.05 1.10
CA VAL A 100 6.05 -33.60 1.24
C VAL A 100 6.06 -33.19 2.73
N ILE A 101 6.47 -31.95 3.00
CA ILE A 101 6.53 -31.40 4.35
C ILE A 101 5.13 -31.26 4.97
N ASN A 102 5.08 -31.13 6.30
CA ASN A 102 3.87 -30.68 6.97
C ASN A 102 3.69 -29.16 6.82
N ALA A 103 2.45 -28.70 6.63
CA ALA A 103 2.11 -27.29 6.48
C ALA A 103 2.62 -26.40 7.62
N SER A 104 2.67 -26.93 8.86
CA SER A 104 3.23 -26.20 10.02
C SER A 104 4.72 -25.86 9.88
N THR A 105 5.46 -26.60 9.04
CA THR A 105 6.88 -26.35 8.76
C THR A 105 7.05 -25.02 8.02
N LEU A 106 6.16 -24.66 7.10
CA LEU A 106 6.18 -23.37 6.39
C LEU A 106 5.96 -22.20 7.35
N SER A 107 5.05 -22.34 8.30
CA SER A 107 4.80 -21.32 9.32
C SER A 107 6.02 -21.12 10.22
N LYS A 108 6.67 -22.22 10.64
CA LYS A 108 7.92 -22.17 11.42
C LYS A 108 9.06 -21.56 10.61
N PHE A 109 9.19 -21.91 9.34
CA PHE A 109 10.22 -21.37 8.45
C PHE A 109 10.09 -19.84 8.32
N ARG A 110 8.92 -19.33 8.01
CA ARG A 110 8.67 -17.88 7.98
C ARG A 110 9.03 -17.21 9.31
N LYS A 111 8.53 -17.75 10.43
CA LYS A 111 8.68 -17.13 11.74
C LYS A 111 10.10 -17.18 12.30
N LEU A 112 10.83 -18.27 12.05
CA LEU A 112 12.12 -18.54 12.72
C LEU A 112 13.34 -18.30 11.81
N ARG A 113 13.19 -18.38 10.48
CA ARG A 113 14.33 -18.32 9.56
C ARG A 113 14.33 -17.07 8.68
N LEU A 114 13.13 -16.60 8.26
CA LEU A 114 13.03 -15.40 7.44
C LEU A 114 12.95 -14.12 8.27
N LYS A 115 12.71 -14.23 9.58
CA LYS A 115 12.69 -13.06 10.46
C LYS A 115 14.03 -12.33 10.44
N ASP A 116 13.97 -11.00 10.36
CA ASP A 116 15.15 -10.12 10.33
C ASP A 116 16.09 -10.41 9.13
N THR A 117 15.52 -10.80 7.99
CA THR A 117 16.22 -10.89 6.71
C THR A 117 15.74 -9.81 5.76
N GLU A 118 16.65 -9.26 4.96
CA GLU A 118 16.34 -8.32 3.87
C GLU A 118 15.83 -9.06 2.60
N LEU A 119 14.94 -10.04 2.82
CA LEU A 119 14.45 -10.94 1.77
C LEU A 119 13.89 -10.19 0.56
N LEU A 120 13.21 -9.07 0.77
CA LEU A 120 12.62 -8.28 -0.32
C LEU A 120 13.70 -7.76 -1.26
N ASP A 121 14.73 -7.14 -0.72
CA ASP A 121 15.81 -6.55 -1.51
C ASP A 121 16.64 -7.65 -2.19
N LEU A 122 16.99 -8.72 -1.48
CA LEU A 122 17.71 -9.88 -2.01
C LEU A 122 17.00 -10.48 -3.24
N LEU A 123 15.70 -10.71 -3.16
CA LEU A 123 14.93 -11.32 -4.25
C LEU A 123 14.79 -10.38 -5.46
N ILE A 124 14.64 -9.08 -5.21
CA ILE A 124 14.60 -8.08 -6.28
C ILE A 124 15.97 -7.99 -6.96
N GLU A 125 17.06 -7.83 -6.22
CA GLU A 125 18.43 -7.78 -6.75
C GLU A 125 18.73 -8.99 -7.62
N LYS A 126 18.37 -10.19 -7.17
CA LYS A 126 18.58 -11.43 -7.94
C LYS A 126 17.82 -11.40 -9.28
N THR A 127 16.57 -10.95 -9.30
CA THR A 127 15.78 -10.89 -10.56
C THR A 127 16.24 -9.78 -11.49
N VAL A 128 16.67 -8.64 -10.95
CA VAL A 128 17.24 -7.54 -11.75
C VAL A 128 18.54 -7.98 -12.39
N GLN A 129 19.42 -8.66 -11.64
CA GLN A 129 20.65 -9.20 -12.19
C GLN A 129 20.39 -10.18 -13.36
N ILE A 130 19.47 -11.13 -13.19
CA ILE A 130 19.07 -12.06 -14.26
C ILE A 130 18.55 -11.29 -15.48
N ALA A 131 17.71 -10.28 -15.28
CA ALA A 131 17.17 -9.49 -16.38
C ALA A 131 18.24 -8.68 -17.12
N MET A 132 19.24 -8.18 -16.40
CA MET A 132 20.39 -7.48 -16.98
C MET A 132 21.29 -8.44 -17.76
N ASP A 133 21.63 -9.59 -17.20
CA ASP A 133 22.47 -10.61 -17.83
C ASP A 133 21.84 -11.16 -19.14
N LYS A 134 20.49 -11.18 -19.19
CA LYS A 134 19.74 -11.57 -20.39
C LYS A 134 19.47 -10.40 -21.36
N GLY A 135 20.00 -9.20 -21.10
CA GLY A 135 19.79 -8.02 -21.94
C GLY A 135 18.30 -7.62 -22.07
N ILE A 136 17.54 -7.76 -21.00
CA ILE A 136 16.11 -7.38 -20.94
C ILE A 136 15.95 -5.94 -20.52
N ILE A 137 16.74 -5.47 -19.55
CA ILE A 137 16.69 -4.11 -19.05
C ILE A 137 17.64 -3.25 -19.89
N GLU A 138 17.07 -2.37 -20.71
CA GLU A 138 17.80 -1.42 -21.55
C GLU A 138 17.57 0.03 -21.09
N SER A 139 16.44 0.28 -20.45
CA SER A 139 16.03 1.60 -20.02
C SER A 139 16.81 2.10 -18.80
N LYS A 140 17.10 3.40 -18.78
CA LYS A 140 17.63 4.12 -17.61
C LYS A 140 16.52 4.85 -16.82
N SER A 141 15.29 4.48 -17.05
CA SER A 141 14.10 5.06 -16.44
C SER A 141 13.48 4.09 -15.45
N ILE A 142 12.98 4.61 -14.34
CA ILE A 142 12.14 3.87 -13.42
C ILE A 142 10.79 4.57 -13.29
N ILE A 143 9.73 3.77 -13.12
CA ILE A 143 8.36 4.22 -12.90
C ILE A 143 8.02 3.87 -11.46
N ILE A 144 7.60 4.85 -10.67
CA ILE A 144 7.30 4.68 -9.24
C ILE A 144 5.80 4.89 -8.99
N ASP A 145 5.23 4.00 -8.21
CA ASP A 145 3.85 4.12 -7.71
C ASP A 145 3.68 3.32 -6.41
N ALA A 146 2.58 3.56 -5.71
CA ALA A 146 2.19 2.81 -4.53
C ALA A 146 0.93 1.99 -4.79
N THR A 147 0.95 0.74 -4.37
CA THR A 147 -0.24 -0.11 -4.34
C THR A 147 -0.58 -0.47 -2.90
N HIS A 148 -1.86 -0.67 -2.60
CA HIS A 148 -2.31 -1.02 -1.26
C HIS A 148 -2.70 -2.50 -1.18
N THR A 149 -2.37 -3.12 -0.05
CA THR A 149 -2.75 -4.49 0.31
C THR A 149 -3.60 -4.41 1.57
N LYS A 150 -4.84 -4.91 1.50
CA LYS A 150 -5.76 -4.89 2.64
C LYS A 150 -5.28 -5.85 3.71
N SER A 151 -5.40 -5.46 4.97
CA SER A 151 -5.24 -6.42 6.05
C SER A 151 -6.34 -7.49 5.96
N ARG A 152 -6.01 -8.72 6.29
CA ARG A 152 -6.97 -9.82 6.39
C ARG A 152 -7.99 -9.59 7.50
N TYR A 153 -7.63 -8.81 8.50
CA TYR A 153 -8.44 -8.48 9.66
C TYR A 153 -9.11 -7.14 9.48
N ASN A 154 -10.32 -6.99 10.04
CA ASN A 154 -11.14 -5.81 9.83
C ASN A 154 -10.47 -4.53 10.37
N SER A 155 -10.62 -3.46 9.61
CA SER A 155 -9.94 -2.18 9.78
C SER A 155 -10.53 -1.27 10.84
N HIS A 156 -11.78 -1.46 11.07
CA HIS A 156 -12.41 -0.70 12.13
C HIS A 156 -12.39 -1.56 13.39
N PRO A 157 -11.91 -1.02 14.51
CA PRO A 157 -12.31 -1.59 15.77
C PRO A 157 -13.81 -1.83 15.64
N ILE A 158 -14.24 -3.04 15.89
CA ILE A 158 -15.65 -3.49 15.86
C ILE A 158 -16.56 -2.41 16.46
N ARG A 159 -16.08 -1.73 17.51
CA ARG A 159 -16.69 -0.56 18.10
C ARG A 159 -17.01 0.57 17.12
N LYS A 160 -16.10 0.92 16.20
CA LYS A 160 -16.37 1.99 15.20
C LYS A 160 -17.43 1.57 14.19
N VAL A 161 -17.47 0.31 13.81
CA VAL A 161 -18.52 -0.22 12.92
C VAL A 161 -19.88 -0.12 13.62
N LEU A 162 -19.97 -0.54 14.88
CA LEU A 162 -21.18 -0.38 15.71
C LEU A 162 -21.59 1.09 15.81
N GLN A 163 -20.66 2.00 16.10
CA GLN A 163 -20.91 3.43 16.17
C GLN A 163 -21.45 4.01 14.86
N GLU A 164 -20.90 3.61 13.72
CA GLU A 164 -21.39 4.07 12.41
C GLU A 164 -22.78 3.54 12.10
N HIS A 165 -23.07 2.28 12.37
CA HIS A 165 -24.40 1.69 12.15
C HIS A 165 -25.42 2.33 13.08
N ALA A 166 -25.11 2.48 14.37
CA ALA A 166 -25.95 3.19 15.32
C ALA A 166 -26.21 4.66 14.92
N LYS A 167 -25.17 5.35 14.38
CA LYS A 167 -25.31 6.72 13.86
C LYS A 167 -26.22 6.79 12.64
N ARG A 168 -26.10 5.84 11.70
CA ARG A 168 -26.94 5.76 10.51
C ARG A 168 -28.38 5.48 10.89
N LEU A 169 -28.61 4.53 11.80
CA LEU A 169 -29.96 4.22 12.32
C LEU A 169 -30.62 5.44 12.96
N ARG A 170 -29.92 6.13 13.87
CA ARG A 170 -30.45 7.37 14.50
C ARG A 170 -30.77 8.45 13.47
N LYS A 171 -29.89 8.64 12.45
CA LYS A 171 -30.13 9.62 11.39
C LYS A 171 -31.40 9.33 10.63
N GLU A 172 -31.67 8.04 10.34
CA GLU A 172 -32.88 7.63 9.65
C GLU A 172 -34.13 7.85 10.52
N VAL A 173 -34.09 7.49 11.81
CA VAL A 173 -35.19 7.76 12.76
C VAL A 173 -35.46 9.26 12.87
N TYR A 174 -34.44 10.10 12.98
CA TYR A 174 -34.61 11.56 13.05
C TYR A 174 -35.17 12.18 11.77
N SER A 175 -34.96 11.56 10.62
CA SER A 175 -35.53 12.01 9.36
C SER A 175 -37.05 11.78 9.30
N VAL A 176 -37.57 10.84 10.10
CA VAL A 176 -39.02 10.56 10.22
C VAL A 176 -39.69 11.48 11.21
N ASP A 177 -39.12 11.62 12.42
CA ASP A 177 -39.60 12.50 13.47
C ASP A 177 -38.43 13.07 14.28
N GLU A 178 -38.21 14.37 14.16
CA GLU A 178 -37.12 15.07 14.84
C GLU A 178 -37.26 15.06 16.38
N LYS A 179 -38.48 14.95 16.90
CA LYS A 179 -38.74 14.90 18.34
C LYS A 179 -38.17 13.66 19.01
N THR A 180 -37.95 12.60 18.23
CA THR A 180 -37.35 11.35 18.72
C THR A 180 -35.91 11.55 19.24
N LYS A 181 -35.23 12.63 18.89
CA LYS A 181 -33.89 12.96 19.43
C LYS A 181 -33.81 12.95 20.95
N ASN A 182 -34.89 13.44 21.58
CA ASN A 182 -34.96 13.55 23.06
C ASN A 182 -35.24 12.23 23.77
N MET A 183 -35.67 11.19 23.00
CA MET A 183 -35.97 9.87 23.53
C MET A 183 -34.78 8.89 23.39
N MET A 184 -33.75 9.27 22.62
CA MET A 184 -32.60 8.40 22.35
C MET A 184 -31.67 8.27 23.57
N PRO A 185 -31.10 7.07 23.79
CA PRO A 185 -30.17 6.87 24.89
C PRO A 185 -28.88 7.68 24.68
N ALA A 186 -28.25 8.08 25.81
CA ALA A 186 -26.95 8.72 25.77
C ALA A 186 -25.91 7.82 25.09
N LYS A 187 -25.05 8.43 24.27
CA LYS A 187 -23.97 7.71 23.57
C LYS A 187 -22.94 7.18 24.58
N ASN A 188 -22.33 6.07 24.21
CA ASN A 188 -21.18 5.58 24.94
C ASN A 188 -19.95 6.47 24.66
N GLU A 189 -19.30 6.98 25.71
CA GLU A 189 -18.08 7.79 25.64
C GLU A 189 -16.82 6.98 26.00
N GLU A 190 -17.00 5.78 26.57
CA GLU A 190 -15.88 4.93 26.97
C GLU A 190 -15.33 4.13 25.80
N ASP A 191 -14.03 3.84 25.85
CA ASP A 191 -13.34 3.03 24.82
C ASP A 191 -13.45 1.53 25.12
N SER A 192 -14.71 1.04 25.26
CA SER A 192 -15.04 -0.37 25.49
C SER A 192 -16.05 -0.86 24.45
N ILE A 193 -15.79 -2.06 23.92
CA ILE A 193 -16.67 -2.72 22.96
C ILE A 193 -17.94 -3.19 23.67
N GLU A 194 -17.82 -3.74 24.88
CA GLU A 194 -18.92 -4.23 25.67
C GLU A 194 -19.94 -3.11 25.93
N LYS A 195 -19.47 -1.94 26.34
CA LYS A 195 -20.33 -0.77 26.57
C LYS A 195 -20.94 -0.21 25.28
N GLU A 196 -20.27 -0.36 24.16
CA GLU A 196 -20.83 0.02 22.85
C GLU A 196 -21.95 -0.94 22.43
N VAL A 197 -21.78 -2.24 22.68
CA VAL A 197 -22.83 -3.25 22.47
C VAL A 197 -24.04 -2.95 23.37
N GLU A 198 -23.84 -2.73 24.67
CA GLU A 198 -24.92 -2.33 25.60
C GLU A 198 -25.63 -1.05 25.17
N TYR A 199 -24.89 -0.09 24.61
CA TYR A 199 -25.49 1.12 24.05
C TYR A 199 -26.36 0.80 22.83
N CYS A 200 -25.88 -0.05 21.90
CA CYS A 200 -26.63 -0.46 20.72
C CYS A 200 -27.90 -1.27 21.10
N GLU A 201 -27.82 -2.11 22.12
CA GLU A 201 -28.99 -2.83 22.65
C GLU A 201 -30.05 -1.87 23.21
N ARG A 202 -29.63 -0.87 24.01
CA ARG A 202 -30.53 0.16 24.52
C ARG A 202 -31.14 0.99 23.39
N LEU A 203 -30.36 1.32 22.36
CA LEU A 203 -30.83 2.06 21.20
C LEU A 203 -31.89 1.29 20.42
N LEU A 204 -31.66 0.00 20.15
CA LEU A 204 -32.63 -0.85 19.46
C LEU A 204 -33.92 -0.96 20.26
N LYS A 205 -33.84 -1.22 21.57
CA LYS A 205 -34.99 -1.32 22.45
C LYS A 205 -35.81 -0.02 22.48
N THR A 206 -35.14 1.12 22.60
CA THR A 206 -35.80 2.44 22.58
C THR A 206 -36.57 2.66 21.27
N ILE A 207 -36.02 2.25 20.13
CA ILE A 207 -36.68 2.40 18.83
C ILE A 207 -37.84 1.41 18.69
N GLU A 208 -37.70 0.18 19.15
CA GLU A 208 -38.74 -0.86 19.13
C GLU A 208 -39.98 -0.47 19.97
N GLU A 209 -39.80 0.30 21.03
CA GLU A 209 -40.88 0.80 21.89
C GLU A 209 -41.63 2.01 21.29
N MET A 210 -41.14 2.58 20.16
CA MET A 210 -41.78 3.73 19.52
C MET A 210 -43.01 3.30 18.70
N PRO A 211 -44.10 4.05 18.72
CA PRO A 211 -45.22 3.79 17.84
C PRO A 211 -44.87 4.09 16.39
N VAL A 212 -45.20 3.18 15.44
CA VAL A 212 -45.02 3.35 13.97
C VAL A 212 -43.59 3.32 13.46
N VAL A 213 -42.65 4.02 14.09
CA VAL A 213 -41.24 4.18 13.63
C VAL A 213 -40.53 2.85 13.36
N PRO A 214 -40.57 1.83 14.26
CA PRO A 214 -39.88 0.56 14.03
C PRO A 214 -40.42 -0.27 12.87
N ASN A 215 -41.62 0.05 12.38
CA ASN A 215 -42.29 -0.71 11.31
C ASN A 215 -41.97 -0.15 9.89
N LEU A 216 -41.21 0.94 9.80
CA LEU A 216 -40.84 1.51 8.50
C LEU A 216 -39.73 0.70 7.83
N PRO A 217 -39.89 0.31 6.54
CA PRO A 217 -38.93 -0.59 5.86
C PRO A 217 -37.47 -0.15 5.96
N ARG A 218 -37.19 1.15 5.81
CA ARG A 218 -35.83 1.71 5.91
C ARG A 218 -35.24 1.60 7.32
N ILE A 219 -36.06 1.72 8.35
CA ILE A 219 -35.64 1.58 9.74
C ILE A 219 -35.42 0.12 10.08
N ILE A 220 -36.33 -0.78 9.65
CA ILE A 220 -36.17 -2.23 9.80
C ILE A 220 -34.82 -2.69 9.20
N GLU A 221 -34.49 -2.25 7.99
CA GLU A 221 -33.21 -2.58 7.33
C GLU A 221 -32.02 -2.17 8.19
N LYS A 222 -32.02 -0.95 8.73
CA LYS A 222 -30.91 -0.45 9.56
C LYS A 222 -30.86 -1.11 10.95
N MET A 223 -32.01 -1.46 11.51
CA MET A 223 -32.09 -2.23 12.77
C MET A 223 -31.53 -3.64 12.58
N ASN A 224 -31.90 -4.33 11.50
CA ASN A 224 -31.39 -5.67 11.20
C ASN A 224 -29.87 -5.64 10.97
N LEU A 225 -29.36 -4.67 10.20
CA LEU A 225 -27.94 -4.49 9.97
C LEU A 225 -27.17 -4.25 11.28
N LEU A 226 -27.73 -3.47 12.22
CA LEU A 226 -27.10 -3.25 13.52
C LEU A 226 -27.14 -4.53 14.37
N LYS A 227 -28.23 -5.31 14.35
CA LYS A 227 -28.34 -6.60 15.04
C LYS A 227 -27.32 -7.63 14.52
N GLU A 228 -27.23 -7.80 13.20
CA GLU A 228 -26.22 -8.66 12.57
C GLU A 228 -24.79 -8.23 12.99
N THR A 229 -24.50 -6.94 12.94
CA THR A 229 -23.19 -6.41 13.36
C THR A 229 -22.89 -6.71 14.83
N MET A 230 -23.91 -6.68 15.71
CA MET A 230 -23.74 -7.02 17.12
C MET A 230 -23.52 -8.53 17.34
N GLU A 231 -24.15 -9.40 16.55
CA GLU A 231 -23.93 -10.85 16.59
C GLU A 231 -22.53 -11.20 16.09
N ASP A 232 -22.12 -10.65 14.94
CA ASP A 232 -20.77 -10.79 14.40
C ASP A 232 -19.71 -10.29 15.40
N THR A 233 -20.00 -9.22 16.12
CA THR A 233 -19.10 -8.68 17.16
C THR A 233 -18.82 -9.70 18.25
N LYS A 234 -19.81 -10.45 18.68
CA LYS A 234 -19.65 -11.47 19.73
C LYS A 234 -18.75 -12.63 19.27
N GLU A 235 -18.75 -12.95 17.97
CA GLU A 235 -17.87 -13.98 17.39
C GLU A 235 -16.45 -13.44 17.12
N GLU A 236 -16.32 -12.17 16.75
CA GLU A 236 -15.03 -11.53 16.39
C GLU A 236 -14.17 -11.09 17.57
N MET A 237 -14.73 -10.98 18.78
CA MET A 237 -13.98 -10.63 20.00
C MET A 237 -12.78 -11.57 20.28
N TYR A 238 -12.75 -12.75 19.63
CA TYR A 238 -11.68 -13.73 19.76
C TYR A 238 -10.68 -13.76 18.61
N LYS A 239 -10.81 -12.87 17.60
CA LYS A 239 -9.88 -12.82 16.46
C LYS A 239 -8.72 -11.87 16.75
N SER A 240 -7.50 -12.31 16.39
CA SER A 240 -6.29 -11.50 16.54
C SER A 240 -6.37 -10.21 15.71
N THR A 241 -6.04 -9.08 16.33
CA THR A 241 -5.92 -7.79 15.67
C THR A 241 -4.60 -7.68 14.90
N ASP A 242 -4.59 -6.96 13.79
CA ASP A 242 -3.38 -6.59 13.06
C ASP A 242 -2.92 -5.21 13.54
N GLU A 243 -1.97 -5.18 14.48
CA GLU A 243 -1.50 -3.95 15.13
C GLU A 243 -0.68 -3.05 14.20
N ASP A 244 -0.02 -3.63 13.22
CA ASP A 244 0.83 -2.92 12.25
C ASP A 244 0.02 -2.29 11.12
N ALA A 245 -1.15 -2.84 10.80
CA ALA A 245 -2.02 -2.29 9.76
C ALA A 245 -2.63 -0.95 10.19
N LYS A 246 -2.69 -0.01 9.26
CA LYS A 246 -3.26 1.33 9.49
C LYS A 246 -4.18 1.73 8.35
N THR A 247 -5.08 2.66 8.67
CA THR A 247 -5.98 3.23 7.67
C THR A 247 -5.21 4.17 6.75
N GLY A 248 -5.22 3.87 5.46
CA GLY A 248 -4.74 4.74 4.40
C GLY A 248 -5.90 5.23 3.53
N TYR A 249 -5.64 6.26 2.72
CA TYR A 249 -6.63 6.81 1.80
C TYR A 249 -6.16 6.62 0.36
N LYS A 250 -7.05 6.08 -0.47
CA LYS A 250 -6.84 5.92 -1.91
C LYS A 250 -7.32 7.15 -2.67
N SER A 251 -8.39 7.77 -2.16
CA SER A 251 -8.96 9.04 -2.60
C SER A 251 -9.56 9.75 -1.39
N ALA A 252 -10.11 10.97 -1.59
CA ALA A 252 -10.79 11.70 -0.52
C ALA A 252 -11.93 10.87 0.14
N ASP A 253 -12.56 10.00 -0.64
CA ASP A 253 -13.76 9.26 -0.22
C ASP A 253 -13.53 7.75 -0.02
N THR A 254 -12.34 7.24 -0.40
CA THR A 254 -12.05 5.81 -0.36
C THR A 254 -10.86 5.53 0.56
N ALA A 255 -11.15 4.94 1.72
CA ALA A 255 -10.15 4.46 2.66
C ALA A 255 -9.93 2.96 2.52
N PHE A 256 -8.75 2.48 2.91
CA PHE A 256 -8.46 1.07 3.12
C PHE A 256 -7.73 0.90 4.45
N PHE A 257 -7.79 -0.30 5.00
CA PHE A 257 -6.99 -0.67 6.16
C PHE A 257 -6.01 -1.76 5.79
N GLY A 258 -4.73 -1.52 6.04
CA GLY A 258 -3.70 -2.45 5.67
C GLY A 258 -2.35 -1.79 5.47
N TYR A 259 -1.73 -2.13 4.36
CA TYR A 259 -0.35 -1.80 4.04
C TYR A 259 -0.25 -1.15 2.68
N LYS A 260 0.81 -0.39 2.47
CA LYS A 260 1.23 0.11 1.17
C LYS A 260 2.51 -0.56 0.72
N THR A 261 2.56 -0.92 -0.53
CA THR A 261 3.78 -1.36 -1.20
C THR A 261 4.13 -0.35 -2.26
N HIS A 262 5.21 0.37 -2.03
CA HIS A 262 5.78 1.32 -2.97
C HIS A 262 6.75 0.54 -3.86
N ILE A 263 6.58 0.64 -5.16
CA ILE A 263 7.40 -0.08 -6.14
C ILE A 263 8.05 0.87 -7.12
N ALA A 264 9.28 0.56 -7.51
CA ALA A 264 9.95 1.12 -8.67
C ALA A 264 10.13 0.00 -9.69
N MET A 265 9.80 0.25 -10.94
CA MET A 265 9.96 -0.72 -12.02
C MET A 265 10.47 -0.06 -13.30
N THR A 266 11.12 -0.82 -14.18
CA THR A 266 11.54 -0.35 -15.49
C THR A 266 10.36 -0.31 -16.50
N PRO A 267 10.47 0.41 -17.62
CA PRO A 267 9.49 0.36 -18.71
C PRO A 267 9.25 -1.04 -19.26
N GLU A 268 10.21 -1.96 -19.16
CA GLU A 268 10.11 -3.39 -19.50
C GLU A 268 9.25 -4.17 -18.48
N ARG A 269 8.80 -3.49 -17.40
CA ARG A 269 7.95 -4.01 -16.32
C ARG A 269 8.66 -4.99 -15.38
N ILE A 270 9.96 -4.79 -15.17
CA ILE A 270 10.74 -5.46 -14.11
C ILE A 270 10.79 -4.56 -12.90
N ILE A 271 10.36 -5.04 -11.73
CA ILE A 271 10.43 -4.29 -10.47
C ILE A 271 11.87 -4.29 -9.98
N THR A 272 12.43 -3.11 -9.76
CA THR A 272 13.84 -2.88 -9.38
C THR A 272 14.02 -2.51 -7.92
N ALA A 273 12.96 -2.03 -7.27
CA ALA A 273 12.95 -1.74 -5.85
C ALA A 273 11.53 -1.79 -5.29
N ALA A 274 11.42 -2.10 -4.01
CA ALA A 274 10.17 -1.96 -3.29
C ALA A 274 10.40 -1.62 -1.81
N THR A 275 9.42 -0.90 -1.21
CA THR A 275 9.28 -0.71 0.23
C THR A 275 7.86 -1.02 0.66
N ILE A 276 7.69 -1.67 1.82
CA ILE A 276 6.38 -2.05 2.34
C ILE A 276 6.18 -1.37 3.69
N THR A 277 5.15 -0.54 3.77
CA THR A 277 4.84 0.31 4.91
C THR A 277 3.41 0.08 5.41
N SER A 278 3.09 0.59 6.59
CA SER A 278 1.70 0.71 7.04
C SER A 278 0.91 1.71 6.18
N GLY A 279 -0.41 1.53 6.12
CA GLY A 279 -1.28 2.21 5.14
C GLY A 279 -1.31 3.73 5.19
N GLU A 280 -1.01 4.35 6.35
CA GLU A 280 -1.04 5.81 6.54
C GLU A 280 0.19 6.55 6.00
N LYS A 281 1.27 5.82 5.66
CA LYS A 281 2.52 6.47 5.21
C LYS A 281 2.32 7.21 3.89
N PRO A 282 2.86 8.45 3.76
CA PRO A 282 2.75 9.22 2.53
C PRO A 282 3.72 8.73 1.47
N ASP A 283 3.24 8.57 0.23
CA ASP A 283 3.97 7.95 -0.88
C ASP A 283 5.25 8.71 -1.27
N GLY A 284 5.20 10.04 -1.30
CA GLY A 284 6.32 10.86 -1.74
C GLY A 284 7.59 10.72 -0.91
N LYS A 285 7.51 10.23 0.33
CA LYS A 285 8.67 10.03 1.20
C LYS A 285 9.51 8.81 0.84
N GLU A 286 8.92 7.86 0.14
CA GLU A 286 9.59 6.61 -0.23
C GLU A 286 10.46 6.73 -1.50
N LEU A 287 10.33 7.84 -2.26
CA LEU A 287 11.08 8.03 -3.52
C LEU A 287 12.59 7.93 -3.34
N PRO A 288 13.23 8.59 -2.36
CA PRO A 288 14.68 8.49 -2.20
C PRO A 288 15.17 7.06 -1.99
N GLU A 289 14.47 6.30 -1.14
CA GLU A 289 14.83 4.91 -0.84
C GLU A 289 14.65 4.01 -2.06
N LEU A 290 13.56 4.17 -2.82
CA LEU A 290 13.31 3.41 -4.04
C LEU A 290 14.36 3.67 -5.14
N VAL A 291 14.81 4.92 -5.30
CA VAL A 291 15.89 5.26 -6.23
C VAL A 291 17.20 4.60 -5.79
N GLU A 292 17.54 4.71 -4.51
CA GLU A 292 18.77 4.11 -3.96
C GLU A 292 18.78 2.59 -4.11
N LYS A 293 17.68 1.92 -3.74
CA LYS A 293 17.54 0.46 -3.89
C LYS A 293 17.61 0.02 -5.34
N SER A 294 16.99 0.75 -6.27
CA SER A 294 17.10 0.45 -7.70
C SER A 294 18.55 0.55 -8.20
N ARG A 295 19.31 1.53 -7.70
CA ARG A 295 20.73 1.66 -8.03
C ARG A 295 21.57 0.53 -7.41
N LYS A 296 21.30 0.13 -6.18
CA LYS A 296 21.94 -1.04 -5.55
C LYS A 296 21.69 -2.33 -6.31
N ALA A 297 20.48 -2.49 -6.85
CA ALA A 297 20.15 -3.62 -7.71
C ALA A 297 20.86 -3.58 -9.09
N GLY A 298 21.67 -2.56 -9.36
CA GLY A 298 22.49 -2.42 -10.57
C GLY A 298 21.94 -1.45 -11.62
N MET A 299 20.79 -0.80 -11.37
CA MET A 299 20.18 0.12 -12.33
C MET A 299 20.95 1.44 -12.44
N THR A 300 21.11 1.93 -13.66
CA THR A 300 21.42 3.35 -13.90
C THR A 300 20.12 4.12 -13.96
N VAL A 301 19.87 5.02 -12.98
CA VAL A 301 18.62 5.78 -12.88
C VAL A 301 18.89 7.22 -13.34
N GLU A 302 18.41 7.56 -14.55
CA GLU A 302 18.47 8.92 -15.11
C GLU A 302 17.09 9.61 -15.10
N ASN A 303 15.99 8.85 -15.21
CA ASN A 303 14.63 9.36 -15.18
C ASN A 303 13.78 8.62 -14.15
N VAL A 304 13.00 9.37 -13.38
CA VAL A 304 12.05 8.85 -12.40
C VAL A 304 10.66 9.36 -12.77
N ILE A 305 9.78 8.44 -13.18
CA ILE A 305 8.41 8.73 -13.60
C ILE A 305 7.49 8.39 -12.45
N ALA A 306 6.71 9.35 -11.97
CA ALA A 306 5.86 9.16 -10.80
C ALA A 306 4.58 9.98 -10.87
N ASP A 307 3.63 9.71 -9.97
CA ASP A 307 2.41 10.49 -9.84
C ASP A 307 2.67 11.82 -9.11
N ARG A 308 1.59 12.61 -8.94
CA ARG A 308 1.66 13.95 -8.31
C ARG A 308 2.07 13.92 -6.84
N ALA A 309 1.89 12.81 -6.15
CA ALA A 309 2.25 12.67 -4.74
C ALA A 309 3.77 12.76 -4.52
N TYR A 310 4.55 12.46 -5.56
CA TYR A 310 6.01 12.49 -5.52
C TYR A 310 6.62 13.84 -5.89
N SER A 311 5.84 14.83 -6.35
CA SER A 311 6.33 16.17 -6.73
C SER A 311 6.61 17.12 -5.56
N GLY A 312 6.80 16.58 -4.36
CA GLY A 312 7.14 17.37 -3.18
C GLY A 312 8.48 18.08 -3.30
N LYS A 313 8.63 19.22 -2.61
CA LYS A 313 9.83 20.08 -2.65
C LYS A 313 11.12 19.30 -2.41
N ASP A 314 11.13 18.38 -1.44
CA ASP A 314 12.34 17.62 -1.08
C ASP A 314 12.75 16.67 -2.21
N ASN A 315 11.80 16.03 -2.87
CA ASN A 315 12.04 15.17 -4.02
C ASN A 315 12.53 15.96 -5.24
N LEU A 316 12.00 17.17 -5.46
CA LEU A 316 12.48 18.06 -6.51
C LEU A 316 13.91 18.54 -6.22
N LYS A 317 14.22 18.85 -4.96
CA LYS A 317 15.60 19.18 -4.55
C LYS A 317 16.55 18.02 -4.75
N LEU A 318 16.15 16.81 -4.33
CA LEU A 318 16.94 15.59 -4.52
C LEU A 318 17.21 15.33 -6.01
N ALA A 319 16.19 15.48 -6.86
CA ALA A 319 16.33 15.31 -8.31
C ALA A 319 17.30 16.32 -8.94
N ASN A 320 17.27 17.58 -8.48
CA ASN A 320 18.10 18.66 -8.98
C ASN A 320 19.48 18.77 -8.30
N GLN A 321 19.81 17.90 -7.32
CA GLN A 321 21.16 17.85 -6.78
C GLN A 321 22.16 17.51 -7.90
N GLU A 322 23.22 18.27 -8.00
CA GLU A 322 24.29 18.06 -8.95
C GLU A 322 25.45 17.32 -8.29
N ASP A 323 26.03 16.40 -9.03
CA ASP A 323 27.29 15.76 -8.65
C ASP A 323 28.50 16.67 -8.94
N GLU A 324 29.69 16.21 -8.64
CA GLU A 324 30.95 16.96 -8.87
C GLU A 324 31.16 17.29 -10.36
N SER A 325 30.51 16.64 -11.30
CA SER A 325 30.55 16.89 -12.73
C SER A 325 29.48 17.87 -13.23
N GLY A 326 28.59 18.34 -12.34
CA GLY A 326 27.47 19.21 -12.67
C GLY A 326 26.28 18.46 -13.29
N LYS A 327 26.27 17.11 -13.24
CA LYS A 327 25.17 16.29 -13.70
C LYS A 327 24.12 16.17 -12.59
N LYS A 328 22.85 16.46 -12.94
CA LYS A 328 21.72 16.28 -12.01
C LYS A 328 21.57 14.81 -11.62
N ASN A 329 21.12 14.59 -10.39
CA ASN A 329 20.92 13.26 -9.82
C ASN A 329 20.00 12.38 -10.68
N PHE A 330 18.83 12.93 -11.06
CA PHE A 330 17.90 12.34 -12.04
C PHE A 330 16.88 13.38 -12.48
N LYS A 331 16.14 13.12 -13.57
CA LYS A 331 14.99 13.92 -13.99
C LYS A 331 13.72 13.36 -13.33
N LEU A 332 12.98 14.17 -12.57
CA LEU A 332 11.71 13.76 -11.97
C LEU A 332 10.55 14.12 -12.91
N ILE A 333 9.94 13.11 -13.50
CA ILE A 333 8.77 13.22 -14.39
C ILE A 333 7.51 13.01 -13.55
N SER A 334 7.15 14.03 -12.79
CA SER A 334 5.97 14.08 -11.94
C SER A 334 5.30 15.45 -12.07
N ARG A 335 4.00 15.47 -12.33
CA ARG A 335 3.24 16.72 -12.41
C ARG A 335 3.10 17.35 -11.03
N LEU A 336 3.22 18.64 -10.94
CA LEU A 336 3.01 19.37 -9.69
C LEU A 336 1.57 19.16 -9.18
N ASN A 337 1.44 19.08 -7.86
CA ASN A 337 0.13 18.99 -7.24
C ASN A 337 -0.66 20.29 -7.49
N PRO A 338 -1.96 20.24 -7.83
CA PRO A 338 -2.80 21.43 -8.03
C PRO A 338 -2.78 22.42 -6.86
N SER A 339 -2.58 21.94 -5.64
CA SER A 339 -2.40 22.82 -4.48
C SER A 339 -1.21 23.77 -4.59
N ILE A 340 -0.21 23.43 -5.40
CA ILE A 340 0.99 24.24 -5.66
C ILE A 340 0.74 25.18 -6.85
N THR A 341 0.07 24.71 -7.90
CA THR A 341 -0.16 25.50 -9.14
C THR A 341 -1.34 26.43 -9.03
N GLU A 342 -2.43 26.02 -8.36
CA GLU A 342 -3.73 26.69 -8.29
C GLU A 342 -4.06 27.21 -6.88
N GLY A 343 -3.18 26.95 -5.90
CA GLY A 343 -3.45 27.18 -4.48
C GLY A 343 -4.30 26.05 -3.86
N PHE A 344 -4.71 26.23 -2.61
CA PHE A 344 -5.49 25.21 -1.88
C PHE A 344 -6.96 25.09 -2.32
N ARG A 345 -7.32 25.56 -3.51
CA ARG A 345 -8.72 25.72 -3.88
C ARG A 345 -9.08 25.15 -5.22
N LYS A 346 -10.13 24.36 -5.20
CA LYS A 346 -10.81 23.86 -6.39
C LYS A 346 -11.73 24.92 -7.02
N ASP A 347 -12.14 25.92 -6.23
CA ASP A 347 -13.13 26.92 -6.63
C ASP A 347 -12.61 28.35 -6.44
N ASN A 348 -13.02 29.24 -7.30
CA ASN A 348 -12.77 30.68 -7.18
C ASN A 348 -13.66 31.25 -6.05
N ASN A 349 -13.16 31.20 -4.82
CA ASN A 349 -13.91 31.62 -3.63
C ASN A 349 -14.03 33.13 -3.47
N GLY A 350 -13.79 33.89 -4.54
CA GLY A 350 -13.89 35.34 -4.53
C GLY A 350 -12.83 36.08 -3.69
N PHE A 351 -11.79 35.39 -3.18
CA PHE A 351 -10.66 36.06 -2.56
C PHE A 351 -9.70 36.58 -3.64
N VAL A 352 -9.41 37.88 -3.58
CA VAL A 352 -8.58 38.57 -4.56
C VAL A 352 -7.37 39.18 -3.87
N TYR A 353 -6.21 39.08 -4.49
CA TYR A 353 -5.02 39.75 -3.99
C TYR A 353 -5.02 41.22 -4.40
N ASN A 354 -5.03 42.11 -3.41
CA ASN A 354 -4.90 43.55 -3.58
C ASN A 354 -3.42 43.92 -3.59
N LYS A 355 -2.92 44.32 -4.77
CA LYS A 355 -1.50 44.67 -4.98
C LYS A 355 -1.07 45.93 -4.23
N ASP A 356 -1.97 46.89 -4.12
CA ASP A 356 -1.64 48.19 -3.49
C ASP A 356 -1.55 48.06 -1.97
N ALA A 357 -2.42 47.23 -1.37
CA ALA A 357 -2.37 46.95 0.05
C ALA A 357 -1.40 45.82 0.41
N ASP A 358 -0.89 45.08 -0.58
CA ASP A 358 -0.10 43.84 -0.39
C ASP A 358 -0.81 42.82 0.52
N MET A 359 -2.14 42.75 0.44
CA MET A 359 -3.00 41.93 1.26
C MET A 359 -4.07 41.22 0.43
N MET A 360 -4.60 40.13 0.99
CA MET A 360 -5.72 39.42 0.40
C MET A 360 -7.04 40.09 0.81
N GLN A 361 -7.93 40.30 -0.13
CA GLN A 361 -9.27 40.82 0.05
C GLN A 361 -10.28 39.67 -0.01
N CYS A 362 -11.21 39.60 0.93
CA CYS A 362 -12.25 38.59 0.96
C CYS A 362 -13.41 38.94 -0.01
N PRO A 363 -14.34 38.00 -0.33
CA PRO A 363 -15.45 38.23 -1.27
C PRO A 363 -16.36 39.43 -0.92
N VAL A 364 -16.41 39.84 0.34
CA VAL A 364 -17.21 40.99 0.82
C VAL A 364 -16.41 42.30 0.77
N GLY A 365 -15.14 42.24 0.34
CA GLY A 365 -14.32 43.43 0.20
C GLY A 365 -13.40 43.75 1.39
N GLU A 366 -13.43 42.97 2.50
CA GLU A 366 -12.57 43.18 3.65
C GLU A 366 -11.14 42.71 3.37
N LEU A 367 -10.16 43.56 3.73
CA LEU A 367 -8.75 43.23 3.66
C LEU A 367 -8.31 42.39 4.86
N ALA A 368 -7.35 41.49 4.62
CA ALA A 368 -6.66 40.81 5.70
C ALA A 368 -5.92 41.82 6.60
N VAL A 369 -5.95 41.61 7.90
CA VAL A 369 -5.34 42.50 8.90
C VAL A 369 -3.85 42.23 9.11
N ARG A 370 -3.41 41.02 8.78
CA ARG A 370 -2.01 40.64 8.81
C ARG A 370 -1.73 39.45 7.89
N LYS A 371 -0.46 39.28 7.53
CA LYS A 371 0.02 38.08 6.83
C LYS A 371 1.23 37.46 7.55
N ALA A 372 1.42 36.16 7.43
CA ALA A 372 2.58 35.45 7.95
C ALA A 372 2.95 34.28 7.05
N VAL A 373 4.25 33.99 6.95
CA VAL A 373 4.71 32.76 6.30
C VAL A 373 4.64 31.61 7.31
N THR A 374 3.91 30.57 6.97
CA THR A 374 3.74 29.35 7.76
C THR A 374 4.44 28.17 7.10
N GLY A 375 4.83 27.16 7.90
CA GLY A 375 5.52 25.98 7.38
C GLY A 375 7.05 26.11 7.29
N SER A 376 7.66 27.27 7.63
CA SER A 376 9.10 27.50 7.57
C SER A 376 9.92 26.59 8.50
N LYS A 377 9.34 26.10 9.59
CA LYS A 377 9.99 25.25 10.60
C LYS A 377 9.88 23.75 10.31
N LYS A 378 9.07 23.35 9.35
CA LYS A 378 8.88 21.94 8.98
C LYS A 378 9.67 21.62 7.73
N ILE A 379 10.72 20.82 7.86
CA ILE A 379 11.49 20.30 6.74
C ILE A 379 10.53 19.46 5.87
N GLY A 380 10.57 19.66 4.56
CA GLY A 380 9.79 18.89 3.60
C GLY A 380 8.36 19.37 3.32
N THR A 381 7.91 20.45 3.97
CA THR A 381 6.60 21.04 3.66
C THR A 381 6.73 22.32 2.85
N ASN A 382 5.82 22.54 1.89
CA ASN A 382 5.72 23.81 1.20
C ASN A 382 5.39 24.93 2.19
N GLN A 383 6.05 26.07 2.06
CA GLN A 383 5.69 27.25 2.82
C GLN A 383 4.38 27.83 2.27
N SER A 384 3.56 28.36 3.15
CA SER A 384 2.32 29.05 2.79
C SER A 384 2.31 30.45 3.33
N GLN A 385 1.93 31.44 2.48
CA GLN A 385 1.58 32.77 2.91
C GLN A 385 0.15 32.72 3.46
N THR A 386 0.00 32.90 4.76
CA THR A 386 -1.30 32.89 5.44
C THR A 386 -1.73 34.30 5.74
N TYR A 387 -2.90 34.67 5.29
CA TYR A 387 -3.57 35.96 5.52
C TYR A 387 -4.60 35.78 6.62
N TYR A 388 -4.63 36.68 7.58
CA TYR A 388 -5.53 36.63 8.74
C TYR A 388 -6.55 37.76 8.62
N PHE A 389 -7.83 37.42 8.79
CA PHE A 389 -8.95 38.37 8.74
C PHE A 389 -9.44 38.68 10.14
N ASP A 390 -10.06 39.86 10.30
CA ASP A 390 -10.69 40.29 11.52
C ASP A 390 -11.87 39.36 11.86
N ILE A 391 -11.76 38.68 12.99
CA ILE A 391 -12.75 37.69 13.39
C ILE A 391 -14.09 38.31 13.76
N GLU A 392 -14.09 39.52 14.33
CA GLU A 392 -15.32 40.21 14.73
C GLU A 392 -16.13 40.62 13.50
N LYS A 393 -15.48 41.09 12.45
CA LYS A 393 -16.11 41.35 11.16
C LYS A 393 -16.62 40.07 10.52
N CYS A 394 -15.90 38.96 10.63
CA CYS A 394 -16.32 37.66 10.08
C CYS A 394 -17.55 37.09 10.77
N LYS A 395 -17.72 37.33 12.09
CA LYS A 395 -18.91 36.94 12.85
C LYS A 395 -20.18 37.65 12.38
N GLN A 396 -20.07 38.91 11.97
CA GLN A 396 -21.18 39.74 11.49
C GLN A 396 -21.34 39.76 9.99
N CYS A 397 -20.52 38.99 9.25
CA CYS A 397 -20.48 39.00 7.80
C CYS A 397 -21.76 38.43 7.20
N PRO A 398 -22.38 39.08 6.17
CA PRO A 398 -23.56 38.56 5.49
C PRO A 398 -23.29 37.25 4.73
N GLN A 399 -22.02 36.98 4.34
CA GLN A 399 -21.58 35.74 3.68
C GLN A 399 -20.84 34.80 4.64
N ARG A 400 -21.19 34.83 5.94
CA ARG A 400 -20.54 33.97 6.95
C ARG A 400 -20.80 32.47 6.70
N GLU A 401 -21.96 32.15 6.15
CA GLU A 401 -22.36 30.77 5.87
C GLU A 401 -21.45 30.14 4.82
N GLY A 402 -20.81 29.01 5.17
CA GLY A 402 -19.78 28.36 4.35
C GLY A 402 -18.40 29.03 4.36
N CYS A 403 -18.26 30.27 4.87
CA CYS A 403 -16.98 30.96 4.99
C CYS A 403 -16.43 30.98 6.41
N TYR A 404 -17.23 31.30 7.42
CA TYR A 404 -16.84 31.36 8.82
C TYR A 404 -17.43 30.19 9.60
N LYS A 405 -16.59 29.51 10.38
CA LYS A 405 -17.04 28.43 11.28
C LYS A 405 -17.33 29.04 12.65
N GLU A 406 -18.52 28.85 13.15
CA GLU A 406 -18.93 29.35 14.47
C GLU A 406 -18.01 28.82 15.59
N GLY A 407 -17.59 29.70 16.51
CA GLY A 407 -16.61 29.38 17.54
C GLY A 407 -15.13 29.34 17.07
N ALA A 408 -14.84 29.60 15.82
CA ALA A 408 -13.45 29.65 15.35
C ALA A 408 -12.70 30.85 15.96
N LYS A 409 -11.47 30.62 16.42
CA LYS A 409 -10.60 31.66 16.99
C LYS A 409 -9.92 32.54 15.95
N SER A 410 -9.93 32.14 14.68
CA SER A 410 -9.33 32.91 13.59
C SER A 410 -10.00 32.55 12.25
N LYS A 411 -10.04 33.50 11.33
CA LYS A 411 -10.35 33.27 9.91
C LYS A 411 -9.09 33.53 9.11
N THR A 412 -8.67 32.53 8.34
CA THR A 412 -7.44 32.61 7.54
C THR A 412 -7.69 32.23 6.09
N PHE A 413 -6.80 32.72 5.23
CA PHE A 413 -6.66 32.35 3.86
C PHE A 413 -5.18 32.07 3.57
N SER A 414 -4.83 30.91 3.05
CA SER A 414 -3.45 30.54 2.78
C SER A 414 -3.20 30.30 1.29
N VAL A 415 -2.07 30.80 0.81
CA VAL A 415 -1.57 30.58 -0.56
C VAL A 415 -0.21 29.89 -0.45
N THR A 416 -0.02 28.83 -1.19
CA THR A 416 1.27 28.12 -1.24
C THR A 416 2.32 28.97 -1.95
N LEU A 417 3.48 29.14 -1.35
CA LEU A 417 4.61 29.83 -1.96
C LEU A 417 5.36 28.85 -2.87
N LYS A 418 5.43 29.15 -4.15
CA LYS A 418 6.25 28.42 -5.11
C LYS A 418 7.72 28.72 -4.85
N CYS A 419 8.52 27.70 -4.60
CA CYS A 419 9.98 27.80 -4.59
C CYS A 419 10.54 27.69 -6.03
N ASP A 420 11.82 27.93 -6.18
CA ASP A 420 12.46 27.90 -7.51
C ASP A 420 12.44 26.51 -8.13
N GLU A 421 12.53 25.46 -7.32
CA GLU A 421 12.38 24.07 -7.77
C GLU A 421 10.97 23.82 -8.38
N HIS A 422 9.91 24.42 -7.81
CA HIS A 422 8.56 24.31 -8.38
C HIS A 422 8.43 25.06 -9.71
N LYS A 423 9.09 26.23 -9.86
CA LYS A 423 9.07 26.97 -11.13
C LYS A 423 9.79 26.18 -12.22
N GLN A 424 11.00 25.68 -11.92
CA GLN A 424 11.76 24.83 -12.85
C GLN A 424 10.95 23.60 -13.27
N GLN A 425 10.29 22.94 -12.31
CA GLN A 425 9.44 21.80 -12.61
C GLN A 425 8.23 22.18 -13.46
N GLN A 426 7.64 23.35 -13.25
CA GLN A 426 6.53 23.85 -14.06
C GLN A 426 6.98 24.09 -15.52
N GLU A 427 8.15 24.67 -15.72
CA GLU A 427 8.72 24.87 -17.06
C GLU A 427 9.05 23.51 -17.72
N PHE A 428 9.62 22.57 -16.96
CA PHE A 428 9.94 21.25 -17.45
C PHE A 428 8.68 20.47 -17.90
N GLN A 429 7.55 20.62 -17.21
CA GLN A 429 6.29 19.95 -17.60
C GLN A 429 5.76 20.33 -18.98
N GLU A 430 6.13 21.50 -19.50
CA GLU A 430 5.72 21.96 -20.84
C GLU A 430 6.57 21.37 -21.95
N THR A 431 7.72 20.75 -21.65
CA THR A 431 8.61 20.17 -22.64
C THR A 431 8.03 18.91 -23.29
N GLU A 432 8.41 18.64 -24.53
CA GLU A 432 8.03 17.41 -25.23
C GLU A 432 8.65 16.16 -24.57
N GLU A 433 9.86 16.27 -24.03
CA GLU A 433 10.51 15.18 -23.28
C GLU A 433 9.65 14.75 -22.10
N PHE A 434 9.17 15.70 -21.28
CA PHE A 434 8.29 15.39 -20.16
C PHE A 434 6.98 14.71 -20.64
N LYS A 435 6.36 15.23 -21.70
CA LYS A 435 5.10 14.70 -22.24
C LYS A 435 5.27 13.27 -22.76
N GLN A 436 6.40 12.96 -23.39
CA GLN A 436 6.69 11.60 -23.88
C GLN A 436 6.93 10.64 -22.72
N LEU A 437 7.83 10.98 -21.79
CA LEU A 437 8.15 10.12 -20.66
C LEU A 437 6.95 9.89 -19.73
N SER A 438 6.12 10.89 -19.53
CA SER A 438 4.92 10.78 -18.69
C SER A 438 3.90 9.74 -19.20
N LYS A 439 3.91 9.42 -20.51
CA LYS A 439 3.06 8.39 -21.09
C LYS A 439 3.42 6.99 -20.59
N GLU A 440 4.66 6.75 -20.20
CA GLU A 440 5.09 5.43 -19.70
C GLU A 440 4.44 5.05 -18.35
N ARG A 441 3.89 6.03 -17.63
CA ARG A 441 3.32 5.82 -16.29
C ARG A 441 2.21 4.77 -16.27
N TYR A 442 1.39 4.62 -17.31
CA TYR A 442 0.30 3.63 -17.32
C TYR A 442 0.78 2.18 -17.12
N LYS A 443 2.05 1.89 -17.46
CA LYS A 443 2.62 0.54 -17.34
C LYS A 443 2.62 0.03 -15.90
N ILE A 444 2.76 0.94 -14.91
CA ILE A 444 2.77 0.53 -13.50
C ILE A 444 1.38 0.16 -12.99
N GLU A 445 0.34 0.74 -13.56
CA GLU A 445 -1.05 0.39 -13.21
C GLU A 445 -1.35 -1.06 -13.62
N ALA A 446 -0.87 -1.48 -14.79
CA ALA A 446 -0.96 -2.87 -15.23
C ALA A 446 -0.16 -3.83 -14.33
N LYS A 447 1.02 -3.42 -13.85
CA LYS A 447 1.82 -4.21 -12.89
C LYS A 447 1.12 -4.31 -11.55
N ASN A 448 0.56 -3.22 -11.03
CA ASN A 448 -0.22 -3.22 -9.80
C ASN A 448 -1.45 -4.14 -9.89
N SER A 449 -2.11 -4.17 -11.05
CA SER A 449 -3.22 -5.09 -11.32
C SER A 449 -2.76 -6.55 -11.35
N GLU A 450 -1.62 -6.84 -11.96
CA GLU A 450 -1.02 -8.18 -11.99
C GLU A 450 -0.72 -8.69 -10.57
N LEU A 451 -0.06 -7.87 -9.74
CA LEU A 451 0.25 -8.23 -8.36
C LEU A 451 -1.02 -8.57 -7.56
N LYS A 452 -2.08 -7.78 -7.70
CA LYS A 452 -3.31 -7.94 -6.93
C LYS A 452 -4.21 -9.07 -7.44
N ASN A 453 -4.52 -9.03 -8.73
CA ASN A 453 -5.58 -9.85 -9.29
C ASN A 453 -5.07 -11.22 -9.76
N VAL A 454 -3.81 -11.31 -10.17
CA VAL A 454 -3.22 -12.56 -10.65
C VAL A 454 -2.45 -13.28 -9.54
N LEU A 455 -1.69 -12.52 -8.73
CA LEU A 455 -0.82 -13.08 -7.70
C LEU A 455 -1.38 -12.93 -6.28
N GLY A 456 -2.65 -12.49 -6.13
CA GLY A 456 -3.37 -12.45 -4.87
C GLY A 456 -2.84 -11.47 -3.82
N TYR A 457 -2.11 -10.42 -4.24
CA TYR A 457 -1.53 -9.43 -3.33
C TYR A 457 -2.51 -8.31 -2.93
N ASP A 458 -3.81 -8.45 -3.19
CA ASP A 458 -4.84 -7.50 -2.74
C ASP A 458 -5.12 -7.62 -1.23
N VAL A 459 -4.89 -8.81 -0.65
CA VAL A 459 -5.08 -9.09 0.78
C VAL A 459 -3.83 -9.70 1.38
N SER A 460 -3.44 -9.23 2.58
CA SER A 460 -2.33 -9.81 3.33
C SER A 460 -2.68 -11.22 3.80
N MET A 461 -1.75 -12.16 3.63
CA MET A 461 -1.88 -13.54 4.12
C MET A 461 -1.56 -13.67 5.60
N GLY A 462 -0.96 -12.65 6.21
CA GLY A 462 -0.58 -12.60 7.62
C GLY A 462 -1.25 -11.46 8.38
N ASN A 463 -0.94 -11.35 9.66
CA ASN A 463 -1.50 -10.37 10.60
C ASN A 463 -0.44 -9.39 11.15
N CYS A 464 0.62 -9.14 10.41
CA CYS A 464 1.64 -8.16 10.78
C CYS A 464 2.41 -7.69 9.55
N LEU A 465 3.08 -6.55 9.66
CA LEU A 465 3.92 -5.97 8.61
C LEU A 465 4.99 -6.94 8.12
N TYR A 466 5.61 -7.66 9.04
CA TYR A 466 6.64 -8.64 8.71
C TYR A 466 6.11 -9.75 7.77
N ALA A 467 4.95 -10.34 8.07
CA ALA A 467 4.34 -11.36 7.22
C ALA A 467 3.96 -10.80 5.84
N THR A 468 3.49 -9.56 5.79
CA THR A 468 3.18 -8.85 4.55
C THR A 468 4.46 -8.56 3.73
N LYS A 469 5.59 -8.26 4.39
CA LYS A 469 6.90 -8.11 3.72
C LYS A 469 7.35 -9.41 3.06
N ILE A 470 7.23 -10.57 3.73
CA ILE A 470 7.55 -11.87 3.13
C ILE A 470 6.64 -12.15 1.92
N GLN A 471 5.34 -11.94 2.07
CA GLN A 471 4.40 -12.12 0.95
C GLN A 471 4.76 -11.20 -0.23
N GLY A 472 5.01 -9.91 0.03
CA GLY A 472 5.40 -8.95 -1.00
C GLY A 472 6.69 -9.34 -1.70
N ALA A 473 7.71 -9.77 -0.94
CA ALA A 473 8.98 -10.25 -1.47
C ALA A 473 8.81 -11.40 -2.46
N CYS A 474 8.09 -12.46 -2.05
CA CYS A 474 7.84 -13.62 -2.90
C CYS A 474 6.92 -13.28 -4.09
N THR A 475 5.93 -12.39 -3.91
CA THR A 475 5.03 -11.99 -4.99
C THR A 475 5.75 -11.16 -6.05
N ILE A 476 6.58 -10.19 -5.64
CA ILE A 476 7.38 -9.37 -6.56
C ILE A 476 8.39 -10.24 -7.31
N PHE A 477 9.05 -11.15 -6.61
CA PHE A 477 9.95 -12.11 -7.21
C PHE A 477 9.25 -12.95 -8.29
N ALA A 478 8.07 -13.51 -7.98
CA ALA A 478 7.27 -14.26 -8.92
C ALA A 478 6.83 -13.42 -10.15
N ALA A 479 6.42 -12.17 -9.92
CA ALA A 479 6.03 -11.24 -10.97
C ALA A 479 7.20 -10.91 -11.93
N ASN A 480 8.40 -10.68 -11.38
CA ASN A 480 9.59 -10.44 -12.18
C ASN A 480 9.99 -11.66 -12.99
N ILE A 481 10.02 -12.85 -12.37
CA ILE A 481 10.37 -14.10 -13.06
C ILE A 481 9.41 -14.39 -14.21
N LYS A 482 8.10 -14.29 -13.97
CA LYS A 482 7.10 -14.46 -15.04
C LYS A 482 7.32 -13.48 -16.17
N ARG A 483 7.63 -12.23 -15.86
CA ARG A 483 7.86 -11.20 -16.89
C ARG A 483 9.13 -11.47 -17.69
N ILE A 484 10.21 -11.89 -17.03
CA ILE A 484 11.47 -12.29 -17.70
C ILE A 484 11.21 -13.45 -18.68
N ILE A 485 10.53 -14.50 -18.21
CA ILE A 485 10.19 -15.65 -19.08
C ILE A 485 9.35 -15.21 -20.28
N THR A 486 8.32 -14.37 -20.03
CA THR A 486 7.47 -13.85 -21.13
C THR A 486 8.31 -13.12 -22.19
N ILE A 487 9.23 -12.25 -21.77
CA ILE A 487 10.10 -11.50 -22.71
C ILE A 487 11.04 -12.43 -23.45
N LEU A 488 11.56 -13.47 -22.79
CA LEU A 488 12.43 -14.46 -23.43
C LEU A 488 11.66 -15.35 -24.44
N ASP A 489 10.40 -15.65 -24.15
CA ASP A 489 9.53 -16.40 -25.09
C ASP A 489 9.07 -15.55 -26.27
N GLU A 490 9.05 -14.21 -26.18
CA GLU A 490 8.69 -13.27 -27.25
C GLU A 490 9.89 -12.96 -28.18
N LYS A 491 11.15 -13.25 -27.77
CA LYS A 491 12.38 -13.09 -28.55
C LYS A 491 12.68 -14.34 -29.38
#